data_b1c88fb3309ef97783a4928d2a1966bb
#
_entry.id   b1c88fb3309ef97783a4928d2a1966bb
#
_cell.length_a   1.000
_cell.length_b   1.000
_cell.length_c   1.000
_cell.angle_alpha   90.00
_cell.angle_beta   90.00
_cell.angle_gamma   90.00
#
_symmetry.space_group_name_H-M   'P 1'
#
loop_
_entity.id
_entity.type
_entity.pdbx_description
1 polymer ?
#
loop_
_entity_poly.entity_id
_entity_poly.type
_entity_poly.pdbx_seq_one_letter_code
_entity_poly.pdbx_strand_id
1 'polypeptide(L)'
;MKKIFTSIKLSLLVSLPALLISFPLRAQLSMPDSLTYVYKLYGQTRKYSVHFSESNDTLFMDWGIMRNLKWQHGRYTMSPAARDNATLLSYLQPIDGHHELLSGDELFGIVSRSVYKSLKTEGLCTFDLRTFRLKDTRRHAGSFRLLHAVSADDDTEMWILDNEDIPVIWYMQNNPCGVNWQISSSLPVSEAYSSSITDESINKELKENPMRAGGIYFAYPYGSIDRSIGTPATGTPSPEGYTPVYISHYGRHGSRYMMNEVDYIKAIEPLEEAASYSGLTPLGSDILRKLQILYDEAENHAGELTKLGAAQHRGIAQRMYRSFSRLFTSGKRVEARSSVVPRCLMSMNAFCSQMQLEFPSLNIDTMSNQNLMRYMSYTSPELKAFSAEDAPWQTDAIRFEQETLRPERLMSSVFSRAEVRPEDEISFYKSLFRVIFSIQNTDLNLSLHTVFTPDELFTLWRALNYRMYVINAACPLNEGKGPSSASTLLDTIIFDADRALSGEDICASFRFGHDTALIRLLALMQIEGCARAETDPERYHLAWQDYRIAPMAANLQIIFYRNAKGHVIVRFLHNENETHIVTSAPVIDGVYYDWDILRRELKSRIE
;
A
#
# COMPACT_ATOMS: atom_id res chain seq x y z
N MET A 1 68.17 12.56 42.88
CA MET A 1 68.12 12.85 44.33
C MET A 1 66.76 12.40 44.87
N LYS A 2 66.81 11.56 45.90
CA LYS A 2 65.81 11.28 46.92
C LYS A 2 64.43 10.84 46.46
N LYS A 3 64.05 9.57 46.58
CA LYS A 3 63.65 8.79 47.82
C LYS A 3 62.32 9.36 48.34
N ILE A 4 61.24 8.64 48.64
CA ILE A 4 61.11 7.47 49.54
C ILE A 4 59.67 6.93 49.44
N PHE A 5 59.45 5.60 49.37
CA PHE A 5 58.70 4.69 50.26
C PHE A 5 57.30 5.15 50.75
N THR A 6 56.28 4.42 50.93
CA THR A 6 55.87 3.03 51.11
C THR A 6 54.33 3.02 51.23
N SER A 7 53.60 2.07 50.89
CA SER A 7 53.12 0.99 51.75
C SER A 7 52.02 0.15 51.05
N ILE A 8 52.23 -1.12 51.07
CA ILE A 8 51.35 -2.20 50.67
C ILE A 8 50.24 -2.32 51.70
N LYS A 9 48.97 -2.35 51.29
CA LYS A 9 47.91 -3.05 52.03
C LYS A 9 47.22 -4.05 51.10
N LEU A 10 47.51 -5.29 51.33
CA LEU A 10 46.89 -6.49 50.84
C LEU A 10 45.47 -6.59 51.43
N SER A 11 44.44 -6.50 50.57
CA SER A 11 43.09 -6.90 50.98
C SER A 11 42.63 -8.01 50.04
N LEU A 12 42.52 -9.20 50.59
CA LEU A 12 41.85 -10.33 49.95
C LEU A 12 40.42 -9.93 49.58
N LEU A 13 40.10 -9.92 48.31
CA LEU A 13 38.73 -9.94 47.80
C LEU A 13 38.45 -11.37 47.33
N VAL A 14 37.59 -12.02 48.07
CA VAL A 14 37.00 -13.30 47.72
C VAL A 14 36.16 -13.11 46.47
N SER A 15 36.55 -13.72 45.38
CA SER A 15 35.76 -13.78 44.14
C SER A 15 34.62 -14.78 44.32
N LEU A 16 33.40 -14.28 44.53
CA LEU A 16 32.18 -15.04 44.23
C LEU A 16 32.00 -15.05 42.69
N PRO A 17 31.77 -16.23 42.08
CA PRO A 17 31.37 -16.27 40.70
C PRO A 17 29.92 -15.72 40.59
N ALA A 18 29.75 -14.57 39.97
CA ALA A 18 28.45 -14.12 39.55
C ALA A 18 27.91 -15.09 38.49
N LEU A 19 26.97 -15.93 38.89
CA LEU A 19 26.13 -16.67 37.94
C LEU A 19 25.32 -15.65 37.18
N LEU A 20 25.76 -15.31 35.97
CA LEU A 20 24.96 -14.62 34.95
C LEU A 20 23.85 -15.59 34.51
N ILE A 21 22.75 -15.59 35.24
CA ILE A 21 21.50 -16.14 34.74
C ILE A 21 21.07 -15.17 33.63
N SER A 22 21.41 -15.48 32.39
CA SER A 22 20.83 -14.87 31.21
C SER A 22 19.37 -15.30 31.16
N PHE A 23 18.49 -14.50 31.74
CA PHE A 23 17.08 -14.56 31.36
C PHE A 23 16.99 -14.15 29.88
N PRO A 24 16.45 -15.00 29.00
CA PRO A 24 16.10 -14.54 27.69
C PRO A 24 15.05 -13.45 27.91
N LEU A 25 15.37 -12.22 27.55
CA LEU A 25 14.40 -11.13 27.41
C LEU A 25 13.47 -11.55 26.26
N ARG A 26 12.45 -12.34 26.57
CA ARG A 26 11.30 -12.48 25.68
C ARG A 26 10.66 -11.10 25.66
N ALA A 27 10.89 -10.35 24.59
CA ALA A 27 10.04 -9.24 24.24
C ALA A 27 8.64 -9.83 24.02
N GLN A 28 7.82 -9.77 25.05
CA GLN A 28 6.42 -10.11 25.01
C GLN A 28 5.78 -9.00 24.20
N LEU A 29 5.52 -9.25 22.91
CA LEU A 29 4.73 -8.36 22.07
C LEU A 29 3.37 -8.23 22.75
N SER A 30 3.12 -7.07 23.34
CA SER A 30 1.82 -6.75 23.92
C SER A 30 0.77 -6.77 22.81
N MET A 31 -0.38 -7.40 23.06
CA MET A 31 -1.53 -7.32 22.18
C MET A 31 -1.91 -5.84 21.98
N PRO A 32 -2.31 -5.43 20.77
CA PRO A 32 -2.90 -4.12 20.58
C PRO A 32 -4.09 -3.92 21.53
N ASP A 33 -4.24 -2.73 22.09
CA ASP A 33 -5.32 -2.42 23.03
C ASP A 33 -6.71 -2.59 22.41
N SER A 34 -6.82 -2.54 21.08
CA SER A 34 -8.05 -2.86 20.35
C SER A 34 -7.76 -3.55 19.03
N LEU A 35 -8.64 -4.48 18.67
CA LEU A 35 -8.62 -5.23 17.42
C LEU A 35 -9.89 -4.96 16.63
N THR A 36 -9.83 -5.03 15.31
CA THR A 36 -11.03 -4.97 14.47
C THR A 36 -11.35 -6.37 13.94
N TYR A 37 -12.45 -6.94 14.38
CA TYR A 37 -12.97 -8.20 13.87
C TYR A 37 -13.89 -7.95 12.67
N VAL A 38 -13.63 -8.62 11.58
CA VAL A 38 -14.50 -8.66 10.41
C VAL A 38 -15.23 -9.99 10.42
N TYR A 39 -16.50 -9.95 10.74
CA TYR A 39 -17.38 -11.12 10.68
C TYR A 39 -18.01 -11.26 9.31
N LYS A 40 -17.99 -12.48 8.77
CA LYS A 40 -18.80 -12.89 7.63
C LYS A 40 -19.86 -13.86 8.13
N LEU A 41 -21.07 -13.39 8.28
CA LEU A 41 -22.22 -14.15 8.74
C LEU A 41 -23.21 -14.29 7.60
N TYR A 42 -23.47 -15.52 7.11
CA TYR A 42 -24.50 -15.79 6.08
C TYR A 42 -24.45 -14.80 4.91
N GLY A 43 -23.26 -14.52 4.38
CA GLY A 43 -23.05 -13.58 3.28
C GLY A 43 -23.04 -12.09 3.65
N GLN A 44 -23.27 -11.72 4.92
CA GLN A 44 -23.16 -10.34 5.39
C GLN A 44 -21.82 -10.12 6.07
N THR A 45 -21.15 -9.02 5.73
CA THR A 45 -19.90 -8.60 6.38
C THR A 45 -20.19 -7.54 7.44
N ARG A 46 -19.70 -7.75 8.67
CA ARG A 46 -19.79 -6.81 9.78
C ARG A 46 -18.43 -6.61 10.40
N LYS A 47 -18.09 -5.35 10.68
CA LYS A 47 -16.82 -4.97 11.32
C LYS A 47 -17.10 -4.53 12.76
N TYR A 48 -16.48 -5.21 13.72
CA TYR A 48 -16.55 -4.88 15.14
C TYR A 48 -15.18 -4.40 15.62
N SER A 49 -15.14 -3.32 16.39
CA SER A 49 -13.98 -3.03 17.24
C SER A 49 -14.05 -3.94 18.45
N VAL A 50 -12.93 -4.53 18.84
CA VAL A 50 -12.84 -5.46 19.96
C VAL A 50 -11.68 -5.07 20.85
N HIS A 51 -11.92 -5.06 22.13
CA HIS A 51 -10.92 -4.83 23.16
C HIS A 51 -10.91 -6.00 24.16
N PHE A 52 -9.74 -6.58 24.39
CA PHE A 52 -9.56 -7.60 25.39
C PHE A 52 -9.01 -6.98 26.68
N SER A 53 -9.61 -7.33 27.80
CA SER A 53 -9.14 -6.96 29.13
C SER A 53 -9.24 -8.17 30.08
N GLU A 54 -8.44 -8.18 31.15
CA GLU A 54 -8.36 -9.27 32.07
C GLU A 54 -8.45 -8.77 33.52
N SER A 55 -9.18 -9.51 34.35
CA SER A 55 -9.21 -9.30 35.79
C SER A 55 -9.41 -10.63 36.51
N ASN A 56 -8.51 -10.96 37.43
CA ASN A 56 -8.53 -12.24 38.19
C ASN A 56 -8.65 -13.47 37.28
N ASP A 57 -7.86 -13.49 36.20
CA ASP A 57 -7.83 -14.53 35.15
C ASP A 57 -9.16 -14.70 34.38
N THR A 58 -10.14 -13.86 34.63
CA THR A 58 -11.35 -13.74 33.80
C THR A 58 -11.05 -12.83 32.61
N LEU A 59 -11.31 -13.31 31.41
CA LEU A 59 -11.11 -12.56 30.18
C LEU A 59 -12.42 -11.90 29.75
N PHE A 60 -12.34 -10.62 29.46
CA PHE A 60 -13.43 -9.83 28.90
C PHE A 60 -13.11 -9.45 27.46
N MET A 61 -14.06 -9.61 26.60
CA MET A 61 -14.02 -9.15 25.21
C MET A 61 -15.13 -8.11 25.03
N ASP A 62 -14.76 -6.85 25.09
CA ASP A 62 -15.66 -5.74 24.77
C ASP A 62 -15.73 -5.54 23.26
N TRP A 63 -16.92 -5.43 22.71
CA TRP A 63 -17.12 -5.18 21.30
C TRP A 63 -17.98 -3.97 21.04
N GLY A 64 -17.74 -3.28 19.92
CA GLY A 64 -18.53 -2.16 19.45
C GLY A 64 -18.67 -2.13 17.94
N ILE A 65 -19.79 -1.65 17.44
CA ILE A 65 -20.06 -1.45 16.02
C ILE A 65 -20.96 -0.24 15.81
N MET A 66 -20.64 0.59 14.82
CA MET A 66 -21.56 1.64 14.36
C MET A 66 -22.58 1.03 13.38
N ARG A 67 -23.86 1.10 13.71
CA ARG A 67 -24.93 0.57 12.88
C ARG A 67 -26.11 1.52 12.85
N ASN A 68 -26.56 1.90 11.65
CA ASN A 68 -27.67 2.85 11.46
C ASN A 68 -27.48 4.16 12.26
N LEU A 69 -26.27 4.73 12.21
CA LEU A 69 -25.88 5.96 12.94
C LEU A 69 -25.98 5.84 14.48
N LYS A 70 -26.10 4.63 15.01
CA LYS A 70 -26.13 4.36 16.44
C LYS A 70 -24.98 3.43 16.82
N TRP A 71 -24.24 3.79 17.85
CA TRP A 71 -23.21 2.93 18.42
C TRP A 71 -23.87 1.79 19.21
N GLN A 72 -23.57 0.56 18.81
CA GLN A 72 -23.96 -0.68 19.51
C GLN A 72 -22.73 -1.27 20.16
N HIS A 73 -22.87 -1.79 21.37
CA HIS A 73 -21.76 -2.34 22.15
C HIS A 73 -22.24 -3.45 23.10
N GLY A 74 -21.30 -4.26 23.55
CA GLY A 74 -21.56 -5.32 24.53
C GLY A 74 -20.27 -5.99 24.96
N ARG A 75 -20.41 -7.06 25.73
CA ARG A 75 -19.28 -7.79 26.32
C ARG A 75 -19.54 -9.28 26.32
N TYR A 76 -18.49 -10.05 26.00
CA TYR A 76 -18.40 -11.46 26.33
C TYR A 76 -17.47 -11.64 27.51
N THR A 77 -17.89 -12.44 28.51
CA THR A 77 -17.10 -12.78 29.69
C THR A 77 -16.76 -14.24 29.66
N MET A 78 -15.47 -14.59 29.72
CA MET A 78 -14.92 -15.93 29.68
C MET A 78 -14.23 -16.23 31.01
N SER A 79 -14.71 -17.25 31.71
CA SER A 79 -14.20 -17.61 33.03
C SER A 79 -12.78 -18.19 32.97
N PRO A 80 -12.02 -18.18 34.08
CA PRO A 80 -10.71 -18.84 34.15
C PRO A 80 -10.77 -20.31 33.72
N ALA A 81 -11.79 -21.06 34.15
CA ALA A 81 -11.97 -22.45 33.78
C ALA A 81 -12.18 -22.63 32.26
N ALA A 82 -12.97 -21.74 31.63
CA ALA A 82 -13.15 -21.76 30.18
C ALA A 82 -11.85 -21.42 29.45
N ARG A 83 -11.11 -20.41 29.91
CA ARG A 83 -9.80 -20.05 29.33
C ARG A 83 -8.81 -21.21 29.35
N ASP A 84 -8.82 -21.99 30.44
CA ASP A 84 -7.88 -23.10 30.57
C ASP A 84 -8.30 -24.33 29.76
N ASN A 85 -9.59 -24.68 29.73
CA ASN A 85 -10.03 -26.01 29.31
C ASN A 85 -11.20 -26.07 28.31
N ALA A 86 -11.84 -24.95 27.97
CA ALA A 86 -12.99 -25.00 27.07
C ALA A 86 -12.63 -25.58 25.69
N THR A 87 -13.53 -26.37 25.15
CA THR A 87 -13.35 -27.06 23.87
C THR A 87 -14.38 -26.66 22.82
N LEU A 88 -15.32 -25.77 23.16
CA LEU A 88 -16.37 -25.32 22.27
C LEU A 88 -16.19 -23.84 21.91
N LEU A 89 -16.54 -23.51 20.67
CA LEU A 89 -16.61 -22.14 20.19
C LEU A 89 -18.04 -21.62 20.34
N SER A 90 -18.18 -20.44 20.97
CA SER A 90 -19.48 -19.79 21.02
C SER A 90 -19.81 -19.11 19.70
N TYR A 91 -21.01 -19.34 19.19
CA TYR A 91 -21.58 -18.72 18.01
C TYR A 91 -22.63 -17.66 18.35
N LEU A 92 -22.70 -17.23 19.62
CA LEU A 92 -23.61 -16.20 20.05
C LEU A 92 -23.35 -14.89 19.28
N GLN A 93 -24.40 -14.36 18.67
CA GLN A 93 -24.26 -13.09 17.94
C GLN A 93 -24.21 -11.93 18.93
N PRO A 94 -23.37 -10.91 18.68
CA PRO A 94 -23.34 -9.69 19.47
C PRO A 94 -24.71 -8.99 19.46
N ILE A 95 -25.29 -8.77 20.65
CA ILE A 95 -26.55 -8.08 20.87
C ILE A 95 -26.30 -6.77 21.63
N ASP A 96 -26.80 -5.64 21.13
CA ASP A 96 -26.60 -4.32 21.71
C ASP A 96 -27.02 -4.26 23.18
N GLY A 97 -26.12 -3.75 24.02
CA GLY A 97 -26.33 -3.60 25.46
C GLY A 97 -26.23 -4.90 26.27
N HIS A 98 -25.90 -6.05 25.63
CA HIS A 98 -25.78 -7.32 26.33
C HIS A 98 -24.37 -7.57 26.86
N HIS A 99 -24.32 -8.12 28.07
CA HIS A 99 -23.12 -8.68 28.69
C HIS A 99 -23.33 -10.19 28.83
N GLU A 100 -22.73 -10.94 27.90
CA GLU A 100 -22.85 -12.39 27.87
C GLU A 100 -21.81 -13.06 28.76
N LEU A 101 -22.25 -13.84 29.73
CA LEU A 101 -21.40 -14.75 30.48
C LEU A 101 -21.45 -16.10 29.75
N LEU A 102 -20.33 -16.46 29.09
CA LEU A 102 -20.25 -17.74 28.39
C LEU A 102 -20.19 -18.92 29.39
N SER A 103 -20.67 -20.08 28.94
CA SER A 103 -20.57 -21.31 29.74
C SER A 103 -19.11 -21.67 30.02
N GLY A 104 -18.86 -22.53 31.01
CA GLY A 104 -17.49 -22.95 31.35
C GLY A 104 -16.78 -23.73 30.23
N ASP A 105 -17.53 -24.21 29.24
CA ASP A 105 -17.03 -25.02 28.12
C ASP A 105 -16.92 -24.25 26.81
N GLU A 106 -17.32 -22.95 26.80
CA GLU A 106 -17.36 -22.12 25.59
C GLU A 106 -16.43 -20.91 25.65
N LEU A 107 -15.84 -20.58 24.50
CA LEU A 107 -15.03 -19.39 24.27
C LEU A 107 -15.50 -18.64 23.04
N PHE A 108 -15.29 -17.34 22.98
CA PHE A 108 -15.62 -16.53 21.82
C PHE A 108 -14.35 -15.93 21.22
N GLY A 109 -14.06 -16.28 19.96
CA GLY A 109 -12.94 -15.70 19.21
C GLY A 109 -11.55 -16.13 19.67
N ILE A 110 -11.42 -17.00 20.66
CA ILE A 110 -10.16 -17.57 21.13
C ILE A 110 -10.28 -19.08 21.30
N VAL A 111 -9.15 -19.80 21.38
CA VAL A 111 -9.10 -21.19 21.86
C VAL A 111 -8.61 -21.22 23.32
N SER A 112 -8.87 -22.34 24.03
CA SER A 112 -8.34 -22.48 25.39
C SER A 112 -6.82 -22.71 25.41
N ARG A 113 -6.21 -22.47 26.59
CA ARG A 113 -4.78 -22.75 26.81
C ARG A 113 -4.43 -24.21 26.57
N SER A 114 -5.31 -25.14 26.98
CA SER A 114 -5.12 -26.58 26.73
C SER A 114 -5.18 -26.94 25.25
N VAL A 115 -6.15 -26.42 24.50
CA VAL A 115 -6.26 -26.60 23.03
C VAL A 115 -5.04 -26.03 22.33
N TYR A 116 -4.63 -24.81 22.66
CA TYR A 116 -3.42 -24.18 22.13
C TYR A 116 -2.16 -25.02 22.40
N LYS A 117 -2.01 -25.50 23.64
CA LYS A 117 -0.86 -26.30 24.05
C LYS A 117 -0.79 -27.64 23.31
N SER A 118 -1.90 -28.36 23.23
CA SER A 118 -1.96 -29.63 22.47
C SER A 118 -1.63 -29.41 21.01
N LEU A 119 -2.22 -28.39 20.36
CA LEU A 119 -1.92 -28.07 18.97
C LEU A 119 -0.44 -27.75 18.76
N LYS A 120 0.18 -26.99 19.67
CA LYS A 120 1.57 -26.57 19.54
C LYS A 120 2.58 -27.67 19.85
N THR A 121 2.30 -28.55 20.82
CA THR A 121 3.24 -29.58 21.29
C THR A 121 3.03 -30.93 20.60
N GLU A 122 1.78 -31.29 20.33
CA GLU A 122 1.41 -32.59 19.77
C GLU A 122 1.07 -32.49 18.26
N GLY A 123 0.91 -31.26 17.75
CA GLY A 123 0.48 -31.03 16.38
C GLY A 123 -0.99 -31.37 16.12
N LEU A 124 -1.75 -31.65 17.16
CA LEU A 124 -3.14 -32.11 17.09
C LEU A 124 -3.93 -31.57 18.28
N CYS A 125 -5.19 -31.16 18.04
CA CYS A 125 -6.12 -30.82 19.12
C CYS A 125 -7.55 -31.11 18.72
N THR A 126 -8.44 -31.25 19.72
CA THR A 126 -9.90 -31.29 19.51
C THR A 126 -10.48 -29.95 19.97
N PHE A 127 -11.18 -29.29 19.08
CA PHE A 127 -11.86 -28.01 19.36
C PHE A 127 -13.12 -27.91 18.51
N ASP A 128 -14.20 -27.39 19.09
CA ASP A 128 -15.48 -27.19 18.44
C ASP A 128 -15.99 -28.46 17.73
N LEU A 129 -15.91 -29.59 18.45
CA LEU A 129 -16.29 -30.93 18.00
C LEU A 129 -15.51 -31.45 16.77
N ARG A 130 -14.37 -30.87 16.45
CA ARG A 130 -13.50 -31.23 15.30
C ARG A 130 -12.08 -31.51 15.77
N THR A 131 -11.41 -32.33 15.00
CA THR A 131 -9.99 -32.61 15.16
C THR A 131 -9.18 -31.72 14.25
N PHE A 132 -8.37 -30.83 14.79
CA PHE A 132 -7.48 -29.96 14.04
C PHE A 132 -6.04 -30.46 14.06
N ARG A 133 -5.38 -30.38 12.91
CA ARG A 133 -3.95 -30.70 12.74
C ARG A 133 -3.17 -29.42 12.43
N LEU A 134 -2.04 -29.26 13.08
CA LEU A 134 -1.10 -28.18 12.79
C LEU A 134 -0.46 -28.42 11.41
N LYS A 135 -0.72 -27.51 10.47
CA LYS A 135 -0.20 -27.59 9.10
C LYS A 135 1.11 -26.81 8.95
N ASP A 136 1.16 -25.61 9.48
CA ASP A 136 2.33 -24.73 9.42
C ASP A 136 2.36 -23.77 10.61
N THR A 137 3.58 -23.38 11.03
CA THR A 137 3.82 -22.40 12.09
C THR A 137 4.49 -21.12 11.57
N ARG A 138 4.66 -20.98 10.25
CA ARG A 138 5.46 -19.91 9.64
C ARG A 138 4.63 -18.69 9.21
N ARG A 139 3.31 -18.78 9.26
CA ARG A 139 2.47 -17.67 8.85
C ARG A 139 2.51 -16.55 9.88
N HIS A 140 2.77 -15.31 9.44
CA HIS A 140 2.83 -14.12 10.27
C HIS A 140 1.70 -13.17 9.93
N ALA A 141 1.13 -12.53 10.95
CA ALA A 141 0.23 -11.40 10.82
C ALA A 141 0.98 -10.15 11.31
N GLY A 142 1.62 -9.43 10.41
CA GLY A 142 2.55 -8.39 10.79
C GLY A 142 3.72 -8.96 11.62
N SER A 143 3.89 -8.45 12.84
CA SER A 143 4.90 -8.94 13.80
C SER A 143 4.48 -10.19 14.58
N PHE A 144 3.24 -10.67 14.42
CA PHE A 144 2.70 -11.81 15.17
C PHE A 144 2.87 -13.12 14.41
N ARG A 145 3.26 -14.16 15.12
CA ARG A 145 3.33 -15.52 14.61
C ARG A 145 1.98 -16.20 14.79
N LEU A 146 1.53 -16.93 13.78
CA LEU A 146 0.28 -17.68 13.81
C LEU A 146 0.53 -19.18 13.68
N LEU A 147 -0.29 -19.97 14.36
CA LEU A 147 -0.41 -21.42 14.19
C LEU A 147 -1.53 -21.66 13.18
N HIS A 148 -1.23 -22.33 12.06
CA HIS A 148 -2.23 -22.70 11.06
C HIS A 148 -2.73 -24.11 11.36
N ALA A 149 -3.98 -24.22 11.72
CA ALA A 149 -4.66 -25.47 12.05
C ALA A 149 -5.74 -25.78 11.01
N VAL A 150 -5.77 -27.00 10.51
CA VAL A 150 -6.72 -27.49 9.50
C VAL A 150 -7.53 -28.63 10.08
N SER A 151 -8.84 -28.59 9.94
CA SER A 151 -9.73 -29.66 10.36
C SER A 151 -9.44 -30.95 9.58
N ALA A 152 -9.52 -32.08 10.27
CA ALA A 152 -9.49 -33.41 9.65
C ALA A 152 -10.89 -33.91 9.28
N ASP A 153 -11.93 -33.22 9.76
CA ASP A 153 -13.33 -33.67 9.67
C ASP A 153 -14.09 -32.91 8.56
N ASP A 154 -13.63 -31.69 8.23
CA ASP A 154 -14.22 -30.83 7.19
C ASP A 154 -13.19 -29.84 6.63
N ASP A 155 -13.61 -28.87 5.82
CA ASP A 155 -12.72 -27.87 5.20
C ASP A 155 -12.40 -26.66 6.11
N THR A 156 -12.74 -26.72 7.41
CA THR A 156 -12.49 -25.61 8.34
C THR A 156 -11.01 -25.40 8.56
N GLU A 157 -10.56 -24.18 8.41
CA GLU A 157 -9.19 -23.75 8.72
C GLU A 157 -9.18 -22.61 9.73
N MET A 158 -8.25 -22.66 10.68
CA MET A 158 -8.04 -21.61 11.69
C MET A 158 -6.58 -21.19 11.74
N TRP A 159 -6.34 -19.89 11.93
CA TRP A 159 -5.04 -19.30 12.25
C TRP A 159 -5.12 -18.71 13.65
N ILE A 160 -4.36 -19.26 14.56
CA ILE A 160 -4.40 -18.92 15.99
C ILE A 160 -3.12 -18.17 16.35
N LEU A 161 -3.26 -17.07 17.08
CA LEU A 161 -2.11 -16.29 17.57
C LEU A 161 -1.22 -17.17 18.43
N ASP A 162 0.09 -17.22 18.14
CA ASP A 162 1.09 -17.96 18.91
C ASP A 162 1.39 -17.25 20.24
N ASN A 163 0.37 -17.19 21.10
CA ASN A 163 0.40 -16.61 22.43
C ASN A 163 -0.42 -17.51 23.38
N GLU A 164 0.23 -18.06 24.42
CA GLU A 164 -0.40 -18.99 25.35
C GLU A 164 -1.43 -18.30 26.26
N ASP A 165 -1.22 -17.05 26.62
CA ASP A 165 -2.12 -16.31 27.53
C ASP A 165 -3.44 -15.94 26.85
N ILE A 166 -3.37 -15.49 25.59
CA ILE A 166 -4.54 -15.11 24.79
C ILE A 166 -4.38 -15.66 23.37
N PRO A 167 -4.68 -16.96 23.12
CA PRO A 167 -4.56 -17.58 21.82
C PRO A 167 -5.77 -17.25 20.92
N VAL A 168 -5.81 -16.02 20.43
CA VAL A 168 -6.88 -15.47 19.61
C VAL A 168 -6.96 -16.21 18.29
N ILE A 169 -8.15 -16.59 17.86
CA ILE A 169 -8.41 -17.06 16.50
C ILE A 169 -8.36 -15.83 15.57
N TRP A 170 -7.22 -15.67 14.91
CA TRP A 170 -6.94 -14.51 14.08
C TRP A 170 -7.72 -14.51 12.78
N TYR A 171 -7.90 -15.69 12.22
CA TYR A 171 -8.65 -15.93 11.00
C TYR A 171 -9.31 -17.31 11.04
N MET A 172 -10.55 -17.41 10.57
CA MET A 172 -11.26 -18.68 10.39
C MET A 172 -12.05 -18.66 9.10
N GLN A 173 -11.94 -19.73 8.32
CA GLN A 173 -12.66 -19.89 7.06
C GLN A 173 -13.27 -21.28 6.94
N ASN A 174 -14.23 -21.40 6.03
CA ASN A 174 -14.93 -22.63 5.68
C ASN A 174 -15.64 -23.31 6.87
N ASN A 175 -16.01 -22.53 7.89
CA ASN A 175 -16.76 -23.07 9.01
C ASN A 175 -18.17 -23.48 8.54
N PRO A 176 -18.60 -24.74 8.79
CA PRO A 176 -19.89 -25.23 8.29
C PRO A 176 -21.10 -24.54 8.91
N CYS A 177 -20.93 -23.85 10.06
CA CYS A 177 -21.98 -22.99 10.61
C CYS A 177 -22.15 -21.67 9.86
N GLY A 178 -21.41 -21.45 8.77
CA GLY A 178 -21.47 -20.22 7.97
C GLY A 178 -20.90 -18.98 8.67
N VAL A 179 -20.16 -19.16 9.76
CA VAL A 179 -19.54 -18.12 10.56
C VAL A 179 -18.05 -18.12 10.32
N ASN A 180 -17.58 -17.17 9.55
CA ASN A 180 -16.16 -16.95 9.31
C ASN A 180 -15.76 -15.60 9.83
N TRP A 181 -14.51 -15.43 10.30
CA TRP A 181 -14.03 -14.11 10.75
C TRP A 181 -12.54 -13.91 10.52
N GLN A 182 -12.15 -12.67 10.62
CA GLN A 182 -10.80 -12.23 10.46
C GLN A 182 -10.55 -11.00 11.33
N ILE A 183 -9.38 -10.93 11.95
CA ILE A 183 -8.90 -9.72 12.62
C ILE A 183 -8.17 -8.86 11.58
N SER A 184 -8.58 -7.60 11.42
CA SER A 184 -8.08 -6.71 10.37
C SER A 184 -7.08 -5.65 10.83
N SER A 185 -6.97 -5.38 12.13
CA SER A 185 -6.18 -4.26 12.66
C SER A 185 -4.68 -4.51 12.81
N SER A 186 -4.21 -5.74 12.61
CA SER A 186 -2.79 -6.08 12.69
C SER A 186 -2.34 -7.06 11.61
N LEU A 187 -3.25 -7.52 10.75
CA LEU A 187 -2.86 -8.01 9.45
C LEU A 187 -2.61 -6.79 8.58
N PRO A 188 -1.54 -6.76 7.78
CA PRO A 188 -1.55 -5.90 6.62
C PRO A 188 -2.88 -6.17 5.92
N VAL A 189 -3.68 -5.13 5.70
CA VAL A 189 -5.02 -5.18 5.05
C VAL A 189 -4.97 -5.93 3.71
N SER A 190 -3.80 -6.21 3.25
CA SER A 190 -3.44 -7.03 2.10
C SER A 190 -4.07 -8.42 2.07
N GLU A 191 -4.35 -9.09 3.20
CA GLU A 191 -4.95 -10.45 3.11
C GLU A 191 -6.49 -10.43 2.99
N ALA A 192 -7.18 -9.46 3.56
CA ALA A 192 -8.63 -9.31 3.31
C ALA A 192 -8.92 -8.88 1.86
N TYR A 193 -7.99 -8.11 1.26
CA TYR A 193 -8.04 -7.75 -0.17
C TYR A 193 -7.57 -8.90 -1.06
N SER A 194 -6.69 -9.79 -0.57
CA SER A 194 -6.07 -10.84 -1.37
C SER A 194 -6.98 -12.01 -1.70
N SER A 195 -8.00 -12.27 -0.90
CA SER A 195 -8.99 -13.30 -1.25
C SER A 195 -9.86 -12.91 -2.45
N SER A 196 -9.78 -11.65 -2.92
CA SER A 196 -10.50 -11.14 -4.09
C SER A 196 -9.60 -10.83 -5.29
N ILE A 197 -8.27 -10.74 -5.12
CA ILE A 197 -7.34 -10.48 -6.22
C ILE A 197 -6.73 -11.80 -6.67
N THR A 198 -7.19 -12.26 -7.82
CA THR A 198 -6.71 -13.47 -8.51
C THR A 198 -6.20 -13.09 -9.88
N ASP A 199 -5.41 -13.96 -10.52
CA ASP A 199 -5.03 -13.79 -11.93
C ASP A 199 -6.24 -13.56 -12.82
N GLU A 200 -7.34 -14.25 -12.57
CA GLU A 200 -8.59 -14.09 -13.31
C GLU A 200 -9.17 -12.68 -13.12
N SER A 201 -9.17 -12.14 -11.89
CA SER A 201 -9.67 -10.79 -11.61
C SER A 201 -8.82 -9.72 -12.27
N ILE A 202 -7.48 -9.86 -12.24
CA ILE A 202 -6.56 -8.94 -12.92
C ILE A 202 -6.72 -9.04 -14.44
N ASN A 203 -6.75 -10.25 -14.98
CA ASN A 203 -6.99 -10.48 -16.40
C ASN A 203 -8.31 -9.87 -16.89
N LYS A 204 -9.36 -9.97 -16.07
CA LYS A 204 -10.65 -9.33 -16.36
C LYS A 204 -10.51 -7.81 -16.41
N GLU A 205 -9.83 -7.20 -15.45
CA GLU A 205 -9.59 -5.75 -15.43
C GLU A 205 -8.77 -5.27 -16.64
N LEU A 206 -7.75 -6.03 -17.04
CA LEU A 206 -6.94 -5.70 -18.22
C LEU A 206 -7.72 -5.91 -19.53
N LYS A 207 -8.66 -6.86 -19.58
CA LYS A 207 -9.57 -7.02 -20.71
C LYS A 207 -10.58 -5.89 -20.79
N GLU A 208 -11.13 -5.44 -19.67
CA GLU A 208 -12.08 -4.32 -19.60
C GLU A 208 -11.41 -2.97 -19.91
N ASN A 209 -10.17 -2.79 -19.48
CA ASN A 209 -9.37 -1.60 -19.77
C ASN A 209 -7.90 -1.97 -20.03
N PRO A 210 -7.55 -2.29 -21.31
CA PRO A 210 -6.19 -2.67 -21.69
C PRO A 210 -5.12 -1.63 -21.33
N MET A 211 -5.48 -0.35 -21.23
CA MET A 211 -4.53 0.73 -20.89
C MET A 211 -3.88 0.55 -19.53
N ARG A 212 -4.54 -0.17 -18.61
CA ARG A 212 -3.99 -0.54 -17.29
C ARG A 212 -2.72 -1.38 -17.39
N ALA A 213 -2.56 -2.17 -18.46
CA ALA A 213 -1.34 -2.94 -18.70
C ALA A 213 -0.09 -2.05 -18.82
N GLY A 214 -0.24 -0.78 -19.15
CA GLY A 214 0.84 0.21 -19.12
C GLY A 214 1.46 0.44 -17.73
N GLY A 215 0.87 -0.11 -16.66
CA GLY A 215 1.40 0.00 -15.31
C GLY A 215 1.53 1.46 -14.86
N ILE A 216 2.74 1.89 -14.48
CA ILE A 216 3.00 3.29 -14.12
C ILE A 216 2.77 4.30 -15.25
N TYR A 217 2.63 3.84 -16.51
CA TYR A 217 2.24 4.70 -17.65
C TYR A 217 0.72 4.85 -17.78
N PHE A 218 -0.05 4.16 -16.95
CA PHE A 218 -1.50 4.30 -16.97
C PHE A 218 -1.88 5.75 -16.69
N ALA A 219 -2.64 6.37 -17.62
CA ALA A 219 -3.10 7.74 -17.48
C ALA A 219 -4.15 7.83 -16.35
N TYR A 220 -4.06 8.82 -15.51
CA TYR A 220 -5.00 9.01 -14.39
C TYR A 220 -6.45 9.04 -14.92
N PRO A 221 -7.32 8.16 -14.43
CA PRO A 221 -8.64 7.95 -15.05
C PRO A 221 -9.60 9.15 -14.93
N TYR A 222 -9.29 10.08 -14.02
CA TYR A 222 -10.10 11.27 -13.76
C TYR A 222 -9.51 12.54 -14.39
N GLY A 223 -8.65 12.39 -15.41
CA GLY A 223 -7.94 13.50 -16.04
C GLY A 223 -8.81 14.40 -16.91
N SER A 224 -9.96 13.92 -17.39
CA SER A 224 -10.88 14.76 -18.12
C SER A 224 -11.69 15.64 -17.15
N ILE A 225 -11.82 16.91 -17.48
CA ILE A 225 -12.76 17.86 -16.86
C ILE A 225 -14.20 17.47 -17.25
N ASP A 226 -14.43 16.24 -17.60
CA ASP A 226 -15.76 15.75 -17.95
C ASP A 226 -16.63 15.81 -16.69
N ARG A 227 -17.57 16.74 -16.72
CA ARG A 227 -18.55 17.00 -15.68
C ARG A 227 -19.45 15.79 -15.39
N SER A 228 -19.43 14.77 -16.25
CA SER A 228 -20.18 13.53 -16.09
C SER A 228 -19.45 12.50 -15.23
N ILE A 229 -18.13 12.62 -15.08
CA ILE A 229 -17.37 11.78 -14.13
C ILE A 229 -17.58 12.39 -12.76
N GLY A 230 -18.50 11.82 -12.10
CA GLY A 230 -19.14 12.12 -10.86
C GLY A 230 -18.43 13.05 -9.90
N THR A 231 -19.22 13.78 -9.15
CA THR A 231 -18.91 14.16 -7.78
C THR A 231 -17.87 13.21 -7.22
N PRO A 232 -16.74 13.72 -6.62
CA PRO A 232 -15.86 12.85 -5.82
C PRO A 232 -16.78 11.94 -5.02
N ALA A 233 -16.52 10.65 -5.02
CA ALA A 233 -17.31 9.74 -4.22
C ALA A 233 -17.55 10.47 -2.91
N THR A 234 -18.81 10.74 -2.58
CA THR A 234 -19.14 11.52 -1.38
C THR A 234 -18.56 10.72 -0.23
N GLY A 235 -17.31 11.08 0.12
CA GLY A 235 -16.55 10.35 1.11
C GLY A 235 -17.33 10.36 2.42
N THR A 236 -16.99 9.46 3.31
CA THR A 236 -17.61 9.39 4.64
C THR A 236 -17.69 10.79 5.26
N PRO A 237 -18.88 11.28 5.62
CA PRO A 237 -19.03 12.61 6.22
C PRO A 237 -18.11 12.78 7.42
N SER A 238 -17.62 13.99 7.67
CA SER A 238 -16.85 14.25 8.90
C SER A 238 -17.70 13.96 10.13
N PRO A 239 -17.12 13.36 11.20
CA PRO A 239 -17.81 13.16 12.45
C PRO A 239 -18.39 14.47 12.97
N GLU A 240 -19.51 14.38 13.71
CA GLU A 240 -20.19 15.56 14.25
C GLU A 240 -19.24 16.44 15.08
N GLY A 241 -19.26 17.73 14.81
CA GLY A 241 -18.41 18.70 15.50
C GLY A 241 -16.99 18.83 14.97
N TYR A 242 -16.60 18.04 13.96
CA TYR A 242 -15.28 18.17 13.33
C TYR A 242 -15.36 18.92 12.01
N THR A 243 -14.42 19.83 11.80
CA THR A 243 -14.27 20.59 10.56
C THR A 243 -12.87 20.41 9.99
N PRO A 244 -12.70 20.38 8.66
CA PRO A 244 -11.38 20.30 8.05
C PRO A 244 -10.58 21.56 8.37
N VAL A 245 -9.31 21.38 8.79
CA VAL A 245 -8.41 22.48 9.17
C VAL A 245 -7.13 22.53 8.38
N TYR A 246 -6.69 21.40 7.78
CA TYR A 246 -5.46 21.33 7.01
C TYR A 246 -5.49 20.15 6.03
N ILE A 247 -4.85 20.32 4.85
CA ILE A 247 -4.62 19.26 3.86
C ILE A 247 -3.13 19.14 3.57
N SER A 248 -2.58 17.92 3.71
CA SER A 248 -1.28 17.56 3.16
C SER A 248 -1.48 16.73 1.91
N HIS A 249 -0.90 17.15 0.79
CA HIS A 249 -0.98 16.47 -0.49
C HIS A 249 0.41 16.13 -1.02
N TYR A 250 0.60 14.92 -1.52
CA TYR A 250 1.72 14.53 -2.35
C TYR A 250 1.19 13.99 -3.67
N GLY A 251 1.55 14.62 -4.79
CA GLY A 251 1.20 14.21 -6.15
C GLY A 251 2.41 13.80 -6.97
N ARG A 252 2.30 12.68 -7.70
CA ARG A 252 3.17 12.36 -8.82
C ARG A 252 2.92 13.37 -9.95
N HIS A 253 3.94 13.72 -10.76
CA HIS A 253 3.73 14.48 -11.99
C HIS A 253 2.64 13.83 -12.88
N GLY A 254 1.99 14.63 -13.71
CA GLY A 254 0.97 14.15 -14.66
C GLY A 254 1.54 13.35 -15.82
N SER A 255 0.68 13.00 -16.75
CA SER A 255 1.04 12.35 -18.03
C SER A 255 2.17 13.08 -18.72
N ARG A 256 3.12 12.32 -19.28
CA ARG A 256 4.35 12.82 -19.90
C ARG A 256 4.77 11.97 -21.09
N TYR A 257 5.61 12.53 -21.95
CA TYR A 257 6.34 11.77 -22.96
C TYR A 257 7.32 10.78 -22.32
N MET A 258 7.82 9.82 -23.10
CA MET A 258 8.86 8.88 -22.62
C MET A 258 10.08 9.66 -22.09
N MET A 259 10.82 9.03 -21.18
CA MET A 259 11.93 9.71 -20.49
C MET A 259 13.09 10.07 -21.43
N ASN A 260 13.31 9.25 -22.44
CA ASN A 260 14.40 9.41 -23.39
C ASN A 260 13.87 9.16 -24.80
N GLU A 261 14.40 9.87 -25.79
CA GLU A 261 14.08 9.62 -27.20
C GLU A 261 14.50 8.23 -27.65
N VAL A 262 15.59 7.70 -27.09
CA VAL A 262 16.07 6.34 -27.33
C VAL A 262 15.02 5.27 -27.04
N ASP A 263 14.08 5.54 -26.12
CA ASP A 263 12.99 4.60 -25.82
C ASP A 263 12.04 4.43 -27.02
N TYR A 264 11.79 5.50 -27.80
CA TYR A 264 11.04 5.44 -29.06
C TYR A 264 11.87 4.77 -30.17
N ILE A 265 13.13 5.17 -30.30
CA ILE A 265 14.04 4.69 -31.34
C ILE A 265 14.18 3.16 -31.26
N LYS A 266 14.35 2.58 -30.06
CA LYS A 266 14.43 1.13 -29.86
C LYS A 266 13.20 0.35 -30.33
N ALA A 267 12.03 1.00 -30.41
CA ALA A 267 10.82 0.39 -30.94
C ALA A 267 10.64 0.64 -32.45
N ILE A 268 11.20 1.73 -33.00
CA ILE A 268 11.00 2.16 -34.38
C ILE A 268 12.10 1.59 -35.29
N GLU A 269 13.37 1.71 -34.90
CA GLU A 269 14.53 1.36 -35.74
C GLU A 269 14.50 -0.09 -36.27
N PRO A 270 14.14 -1.14 -35.48
CA PRO A 270 14.03 -2.50 -36.03
C PRO A 270 12.91 -2.64 -37.08
N LEU A 271 11.86 -1.85 -36.98
CA LEU A 271 10.77 -1.82 -37.96
C LEU A 271 11.21 -1.10 -39.25
N GLU A 272 11.96 -0.02 -39.16
CA GLU A 272 12.49 0.72 -40.29
C GLU A 272 13.53 -0.14 -41.06
N GLU A 273 14.40 -0.83 -40.31
CA GLU A 273 15.36 -1.76 -40.92
C GLU A 273 14.62 -2.85 -41.68
N ALA A 274 13.65 -3.53 -41.07
CA ALA A 274 12.86 -4.56 -41.74
C ALA A 274 12.09 -4.00 -42.94
N ALA A 275 11.54 -2.79 -42.85
CA ALA A 275 10.84 -2.13 -43.96
C ALA A 275 11.75 -1.91 -45.17
N SER A 276 13.04 -1.59 -44.97
CA SER A 276 14.03 -1.39 -46.05
C SER A 276 14.22 -2.64 -46.91
N TYR A 277 13.97 -3.82 -46.36
CA TYR A 277 14.02 -5.12 -47.03
C TYR A 277 12.63 -5.65 -47.42
N SER A 278 11.57 -4.83 -47.40
CA SER A 278 10.19 -5.28 -47.56
C SER A 278 9.84 -6.43 -46.62
N GLY A 279 10.39 -6.36 -45.40
CA GLY A 279 10.30 -7.42 -44.40
C GLY A 279 9.15 -7.26 -43.42
N LEU A 280 8.34 -6.21 -43.53
CA LEU A 280 7.17 -6.03 -42.66
C LEU A 280 5.90 -6.66 -43.26
N THR A 281 5.04 -7.14 -42.40
CA THR A 281 3.63 -7.44 -42.72
C THR A 281 2.82 -6.14 -42.87
N PRO A 282 1.56 -6.19 -43.35
CA PRO A 282 0.68 -5.03 -43.32
C PRO A 282 0.48 -4.48 -41.90
N LEU A 283 0.43 -5.35 -40.88
CA LEU A 283 0.35 -4.94 -39.46
C LEU A 283 1.64 -4.23 -39.04
N GLY A 284 2.81 -4.80 -39.35
CA GLY A 284 4.10 -4.18 -39.03
C GLY A 284 4.24 -2.79 -39.66
N SER A 285 3.80 -2.62 -40.92
CA SER A 285 3.81 -1.33 -41.61
C SER A 285 2.87 -0.31 -40.96
N ASP A 286 1.67 -0.73 -40.50
CA ASP A 286 0.75 0.16 -39.77
C ASP A 286 1.30 0.57 -38.41
N ILE A 287 1.94 -0.36 -37.68
CA ILE A 287 2.63 -0.07 -36.42
C ILE A 287 3.73 0.97 -36.65
N LEU A 288 4.63 0.75 -37.61
CA LEU A 288 5.73 1.66 -37.91
C LEU A 288 5.19 3.07 -38.20
N ARG A 289 4.22 3.19 -39.09
CA ARG A 289 3.61 4.47 -39.45
C ARG A 289 3.03 5.20 -38.23
N LYS A 290 2.33 4.49 -37.33
CA LYS A 290 1.74 5.09 -36.13
C LYS A 290 2.80 5.46 -35.08
N LEU A 291 3.86 4.69 -34.97
CA LEU A 291 4.97 5.02 -34.07
C LEU A 291 5.78 6.21 -34.58
N GLN A 292 5.91 6.38 -35.89
CA GLN A 292 6.51 7.59 -36.46
C GLN A 292 5.67 8.84 -36.14
N ILE A 293 4.34 8.79 -36.27
CA ILE A 293 3.45 9.89 -35.86
C ILE A 293 3.61 10.21 -34.35
N LEU A 294 3.73 9.16 -33.52
CA LEU A 294 3.96 9.36 -32.08
C LEU A 294 5.32 10.00 -31.82
N TYR A 295 6.35 9.57 -32.54
CA TYR A 295 7.70 10.12 -32.38
C TYR A 295 7.80 11.56 -32.85
N ASP A 296 7.15 11.92 -33.98
CA ASP A 296 7.08 13.30 -34.48
C ASP A 296 6.44 14.25 -33.45
N GLU A 297 5.41 13.77 -32.70
CA GLU A 297 4.79 14.53 -31.59
C GLU A 297 5.72 14.61 -30.37
N ALA A 298 6.53 13.59 -30.12
CA ALA A 298 7.36 13.45 -28.92
C ALA A 298 8.79 13.98 -29.09
N GLU A 299 9.22 14.24 -30.30
CA GLU A 299 10.59 14.69 -30.63
C GLU A 299 10.89 16.00 -29.91
N ASN A 300 12.05 16.07 -29.25
CA ASN A 300 12.51 17.19 -28.41
C ASN A 300 11.65 17.45 -27.14
N HIS A 301 10.71 16.54 -26.80
CA HIS A 301 9.84 16.63 -25.62
C HIS A 301 10.10 15.53 -24.58
N ALA A 302 11.26 14.84 -24.66
CA ALA A 302 11.59 13.73 -23.79
C ALA A 302 11.42 14.08 -22.29
N GLY A 303 10.57 13.34 -21.60
CA GLY A 303 10.28 13.54 -20.16
C GLY A 303 9.45 14.76 -19.80
N GLU A 304 8.99 15.54 -20.76
CA GLU A 304 8.14 16.71 -20.54
C GLU A 304 6.70 16.33 -20.22
N LEU A 305 6.01 17.20 -19.46
CA LEU A 305 4.60 17.05 -19.16
C LEU A 305 3.76 17.29 -20.42
N THR A 306 2.81 16.40 -20.70
CA THR A 306 1.86 16.60 -21.79
C THR A 306 0.72 17.55 -21.41
N LYS A 307 -0.07 17.99 -22.41
CA LYS A 307 -1.29 18.76 -22.16
C LYS A 307 -2.28 17.99 -21.27
N LEU A 308 -2.38 16.66 -21.49
CA LEU A 308 -3.17 15.77 -20.66
C LEU A 308 -2.67 15.78 -19.21
N GLY A 309 -1.36 15.72 -18.98
CA GLY A 309 -0.78 15.76 -17.64
C GLY A 309 -1.12 17.04 -16.88
N ALA A 310 -1.09 18.18 -17.56
CA ALA A 310 -1.52 19.45 -16.98
C ALA A 310 -3.04 19.44 -16.68
N ALA A 311 -3.86 18.87 -17.57
CA ALA A 311 -5.30 18.76 -17.36
C ALA A 311 -5.65 17.85 -16.16
N GLN A 312 -4.92 16.75 -15.97
CA GLN A 312 -5.07 15.86 -14.79
C GLN A 312 -4.90 16.64 -13.48
N HIS A 313 -3.85 17.45 -13.36
CA HIS A 313 -3.60 18.25 -12.16
C HIS A 313 -4.63 19.35 -11.95
N ARG A 314 -5.08 20.01 -13.02
CA ARG A 314 -6.20 20.96 -12.91
C ARG A 314 -7.48 20.28 -12.41
N GLY A 315 -7.80 19.09 -12.93
CA GLY A 315 -8.95 18.31 -12.47
C GLY A 315 -8.90 17.93 -11.00
N ILE A 316 -7.73 17.45 -10.52
CA ILE A 316 -7.54 17.11 -9.10
C ILE A 316 -7.70 18.36 -8.22
N ALA A 317 -7.08 19.48 -8.60
CA ALA A 317 -7.19 20.75 -7.87
C ALA A 317 -8.65 21.21 -7.76
N GLN A 318 -9.40 21.16 -8.86
CA GLN A 318 -10.81 21.56 -8.90
C GLN A 318 -11.66 20.69 -7.98
N ARG A 319 -11.49 19.37 -8.00
CA ARG A 319 -12.22 18.44 -7.12
C ARG A 319 -11.85 18.63 -5.66
N MET A 320 -10.56 18.84 -5.36
CA MET A 320 -10.10 19.16 -4.01
C MET A 320 -10.75 20.44 -3.48
N TYR A 321 -10.73 21.52 -4.26
CA TYR A 321 -11.38 22.77 -3.87
C TYR A 321 -12.88 22.58 -3.61
N ARG A 322 -13.60 21.91 -4.50
CA ARG A 322 -15.03 21.65 -4.35
C ARG A 322 -15.37 20.84 -3.10
N SER A 323 -14.52 19.87 -2.76
CA SER A 323 -14.71 19.01 -1.57
C SER A 323 -14.40 19.74 -0.27
N PHE A 324 -13.46 20.69 -0.29
CA PHE A 324 -12.92 21.34 0.91
C PHE A 324 -12.92 22.88 0.82
N SER A 325 -13.85 23.48 0.08
CA SER A 325 -13.89 24.94 -0.16
C SER A 325 -13.86 25.79 1.11
N ARG A 326 -14.47 25.30 2.21
CA ARG A 326 -14.47 25.99 3.51
C ARG A 326 -13.09 26.09 4.15
N LEU A 327 -12.13 25.28 3.74
CA LEU A 327 -10.76 25.31 4.24
C LEU A 327 -9.97 26.48 3.64
N PHE A 328 -10.23 26.79 2.36
CA PHE A 328 -9.54 27.82 1.60
C PHE A 328 -10.24 29.16 1.79
N THR A 329 -9.80 29.94 2.78
CA THR A 329 -10.39 31.23 3.13
C THR A 329 -9.36 32.36 3.08
N SER A 330 -9.83 33.61 3.00
CA SER A 330 -8.95 34.78 3.04
C SER A 330 -8.12 34.80 4.33
N GLY A 331 -6.84 35.14 4.20
CA GLY A 331 -5.90 35.16 5.31
C GLY A 331 -5.19 33.82 5.57
N LYS A 332 -5.61 32.74 4.92
CA LYS A 332 -4.88 31.47 4.92
C LYS A 332 -3.95 31.38 3.71
N ARG A 333 -2.82 30.68 3.88
CA ARG A 333 -1.88 30.41 2.79
C ARG A 333 -1.77 28.91 2.49
N VAL A 334 -1.39 28.64 1.26
CA VAL A 334 -1.00 27.32 0.77
C VAL A 334 0.50 27.32 0.52
N GLU A 335 1.20 26.29 0.96
CA GLU A 335 2.59 26.07 0.61
C GLU A 335 2.67 24.97 -0.45
N ALA A 336 3.11 25.33 -1.68
CA ALA A 336 3.30 24.40 -2.78
C ALA A 336 4.79 24.19 -3.07
N ARG A 337 5.21 22.94 -3.10
CA ARG A 337 6.62 22.52 -3.26
C ARG A 337 6.73 21.51 -4.39
N SER A 338 7.76 21.65 -5.22
CA SER A 338 8.03 20.75 -6.33
C SER A 338 9.49 20.29 -6.33
N SER A 339 9.73 19.07 -6.82
CA SER A 339 11.08 18.72 -7.25
C SER A 339 11.53 19.67 -8.37
N VAL A 340 12.86 19.80 -8.58
CA VAL A 340 13.41 20.68 -9.63
C VAL A 340 13.17 20.16 -11.06
N VAL A 341 12.59 18.98 -11.20
CA VAL A 341 12.35 18.38 -12.51
C VAL A 341 11.19 19.10 -13.21
N PRO A 342 11.36 19.58 -14.46
CA PRO A 342 10.40 20.45 -15.14
C PRO A 342 8.95 19.93 -15.13
N ARG A 343 8.70 18.65 -15.40
CA ARG A 343 7.34 18.06 -15.37
C ARG A 343 6.65 18.15 -14.01
N CYS A 344 7.42 18.07 -12.91
CA CYS A 344 6.85 18.21 -11.55
C CYS A 344 6.50 19.68 -11.27
N LEU A 345 7.37 20.61 -11.67
CA LEU A 345 7.13 22.04 -11.56
C LEU A 345 5.90 22.46 -12.39
N MET A 346 5.79 21.97 -13.63
CA MET A 346 4.63 22.26 -14.50
C MET A 346 3.34 21.65 -13.93
N SER A 347 3.40 20.46 -13.31
CA SER A 347 2.28 19.83 -12.59
C SER A 347 1.83 20.68 -11.41
N MET A 348 2.77 21.18 -10.60
CA MET A 348 2.50 22.13 -9.51
C MET A 348 1.83 23.40 -10.03
N ASN A 349 2.37 23.99 -11.09
CA ASN A 349 1.83 25.22 -11.67
C ASN A 349 0.41 25.02 -12.19
N ALA A 350 0.13 23.90 -12.88
CA ALA A 350 -1.21 23.57 -13.38
C ALA A 350 -2.22 23.42 -12.24
N PHE A 351 -1.82 22.74 -11.16
CA PHE A 351 -2.65 22.56 -9.96
C PHE A 351 -2.91 23.89 -9.24
N CYS A 352 -1.86 24.65 -8.94
CA CYS A 352 -1.96 25.93 -8.23
C CYS A 352 -2.76 26.98 -9.01
N SER A 353 -2.54 27.06 -10.32
CA SER A 353 -3.32 27.97 -11.19
C SER A 353 -4.82 27.63 -11.16
N GLN A 354 -5.18 26.35 -11.16
CA GLN A 354 -6.58 25.94 -11.03
C GLN A 354 -7.15 26.32 -9.65
N MET A 355 -6.40 26.11 -8.57
CA MET A 355 -6.83 26.55 -7.23
C MET A 355 -7.08 28.06 -7.18
N GLN A 356 -6.25 28.87 -7.82
CA GLN A 356 -6.45 30.31 -7.92
C GLN A 356 -7.62 30.71 -8.82
N LEU A 357 -7.95 29.92 -9.85
CA LEU A 357 -9.17 30.13 -10.64
C LEU A 357 -10.44 29.87 -9.81
N GLU A 358 -10.44 28.87 -8.94
CA GLU A 358 -11.55 28.57 -8.04
C GLU A 358 -11.65 29.62 -6.88
N PHE A 359 -10.52 30.12 -6.40
CA PHE A 359 -10.46 31.13 -5.35
C PHE A 359 -9.34 32.16 -5.61
N PRO A 360 -9.63 33.26 -6.33
CA PRO A 360 -8.63 34.24 -6.79
C PRO A 360 -7.80 34.92 -5.69
N SER A 361 -8.33 35.03 -4.49
CA SER A 361 -7.60 35.61 -3.35
C SER A 361 -6.79 34.59 -2.54
N LEU A 362 -6.67 33.34 -3.00
CA LEU A 362 -5.86 32.33 -2.35
C LEU A 362 -4.37 32.68 -2.44
N ASN A 363 -3.75 32.83 -1.29
CA ASN A 363 -2.30 33.04 -1.21
C ASN A 363 -1.59 31.69 -1.34
N ILE A 364 -0.88 31.48 -2.44
CA ILE A 364 -0.09 30.27 -2.70
C ILE A 364 1.39 30.65 -2.77
N ASP A 365 2.18 30.18 -1.81
CA ASP A 365 3.63 30.26 -1.81
C ASP A 365 4.22 29.04 -2.53
N THR A 366 4.83 29.26 -3.69
CA THR A 366 5.43 28.21 -4.52
C THR A 366 6.93 28.17 -4.39
N MET A 367 7.53 26.97 -4.29
CA MET A 367 8.98 26.80 -4.23
C MET A 367 9.43 25.52 -4.96
N SER A 368 10.51 25.64 -5.72
CA SER A 368 11.24 24.52 -6.33
C SER A 368 12.73 24.85 -6.33
N ASN A 369 13.53 24.09 -5.59
CA ASN A 369 14.98 24.26 -5.52
C ASN A 369 15.69 22.97 -5.07
N GLN A 370 17.02 22.94 -5.15
CA GLN A 370 17.83 21.78 -4.80
C GLN A 370 17.70 21.35 -3.33
N ASN A 371 17.44 22.27 -2.41
CA ASN A 371 17.30 21.95 -0.99
C ASN A 371 16.06 21.07 -0.72
N LEU A 372 15.03 21.17 -1.57
CA LEU A 372 13.83 20.33 -1.46
C LEU A 372 14.09 18.89 -1.92
N MET A 373 15.11 18.65 -2.75
CA MET A 373 15.40 17.32 -3.30
C MET A 373 15.78 16.31 -2.22
N ARG A 374 16.25 16.77 -1.05
CA ARG A 374 16.56 15.91 0.12
C ARG A 374 15.38 15.09 0.63
N TYR A 375 14.12 15.50 0.30
CA TYR A 375 12.92 14.75 0.65
C TYR A 375 11.97 14.54 -0.54
N MET A 376 11.95 15.44 -1.54
CA MET A 376 11.05 15.31 -2.69
C MET A 376 11.44 14.17 -3.65
N SER A 377 12.72 13.80 -3.70
CA SER A 377 13.25 12.77 -4.60
C SER A 377 14.49 12.09 -4.01
N TYR A 378 14.45 11.80 -2.72
CA TYR A 378 15.58 11.15 -2.04
C TYR A 378 15.62 9.66 -2.38
N THR A 379 16.82 9.14 -2.56
CA THR A 379 17.11 7.71 -2.64
C THR A 379 18.33 7.44 -1.76
N SER A 380 18.18 6.59 -0.77
CA SER A 380 19.28 6.30 0.17
C SER A 380 20.46 5.61 -0.55
N PRO A 381 21.68 5.73 -0.03
CA PRO A 381 22.84 5.02 -0.58
C PRO A 381 22.64 3.50 -0.65
N GLU A 382 21.99 2.94 0.37
CA GLU A 382 21.68 1.51 0.48
C GLU A 382 20.70 1.07 -0.62
N LEU A 383 19.68 1.87 -0.90
CA LEU A 383 18.74 1.60 -1.99
C LEU A 383 19.40 1.78 -3.36
N LYS A 384 20.31 2.77 -3.52
CA LYS A 384 21.10 2.92 -4.76
C LYS A 384 21.95 1.69 -5.03
N ALA A 385 22.66 1.19 -4.01
CA ALA A 385 23.44 -0.04 -4.12
C ALA A 385 22.56 -1.26 -4.43
N PHE A 386 21.42 -1.40 -3.75
CA PHE A 386 20.46 -2.47 -4.00
C PHE A 386 19.88 -2.43 -5.42
N SER A 387 19.66 -1.26 -5.99
CA SER A 387 19.08 -1.07 -7.33
C SER A 387 20.12 -1.02 -8.46
N ALA A 388 21.42 -1.22 -8.16
CA ALA A 388 22.47 -1.24 -9.17
C ALA A 388 22.27 -2.38 -10.18
N GLU A 389 22.75 -2.19 -11.41
CA GLU A 389 22.54 -3.16 -12.50
C GLU A 389 23.18 -4.53 -12.22
N ASP A 390 24.25 -4.55 -11.44
CA ASP A 390 24.98 -5.75 -11.02
C ASP A 390 24.48 -6.36 -9.68
N ALA A 391 23.40 -5.83 -9.12
CA ALA A 391 22.84 -6.38 -7.88
C ALA A 391 22.36 -7.84 -8.07
N PRO A 392 22.61 -8.74 -7.12
CA PRO A 392 22.34 -10.19 -7.26
C PRO A 392 20.92 -10.53 -7.70
N TRP A 393 19.92 -9.84 -7.17
CA TRP A 393 18.51 -10.07 -7.50
C TRP A 393 18.15 -9.71 -8.96
N GLN A 394 18.95 -8.89 -9.64
CA GLN A 394 18.75 -8.54 -11.06
C GLN A 394 18.82 -9.76 -11.96
N THR A 395 19.70 -10.72 -11.65
CA THR A 395 19.80 -12.00 -12.39
C THR A 395 18.50 -12.79 -12.32
N ASP A 396 17.88 -12.84 -11.14
CA ASP A 396 16.59 -13.53 -10.97
C ASP A 396 15.45 -12.79 -11.69
N ALA A 397 15.47 -11.46 -11.68
CA ALA A 397 14.51 -10.66 -12.43
C ALA A 397 14.65 -10.83 -13.95
N ILE A 398 15.88 -10.91 -14.47
CA ILE A 398 16.12 -11.18 -15.90
C ILE A 398 15.61 -12.58 -16.25
N ARG A 399 15.93 -13.58 -15.44
CA ARG A 399 15.44 -14.95 -15.64
C ARG A 399 13.91 -15.00 -15.63
N PHE A 400 13.26 -14.34 -14.68
CA PHE A 400 11.80 -14.23 -14.61
C PHE A 400 11.22 -13.60 -15.88
N GLU A 401 11.80 -12.51 -16.38
CA GLU A 401 11.39 -11.91 -17.65
C GLU A 401 11.53 -12.89 -18.82
N GLN A 402 12.64 -13.59 -18.93
CA GLN A 402 12.92 -14.57 -20.00
C GLN A 402 11.98 -15.79 -19.95
N GLU A 403 11.63 -16.25 -18.75
CA GLU A 403 10.71 -17.37 -18.55
C GLU A 403 9.24 -16.99 -18.75
N THR A 404 8.89 -15.71 -18.59
CA THR A 404 7.52 -15.20 -18.68
C THR A 404 7.17 -14.69 -20.07
N LEU A 405 8.07 -13.99 -20.74
CA LEU A 405 7.79 -13.31 -22.01
C LEU A 405 7.87 -14.27 -23.20
N ARG A 406 6.91 -14.17 -24.12
CA ARG A 406 6.80 -14.99 -25.33
C ARG A 406 6.55 -14.10 -26.55
N PRO A 407 7.62 -13.60 -27.21
CA PRO A 407 7.49 -12.65 -28.32
C PRO A 407 7.06 -13.29 -29.66
N GLU A 408 7.13 -14.62 -29.80
CA GLU A 408 7.10 -15.35 -31.06
C GLU A 408 5.87 -15.04 -31.92
N ARG A 409 4.68 -14.96 -31.28
CA ARG A 409 3.43 -14.62 -31.98
C ARG A 409 3.51 -13.21 -32.57
N LEU A 410 3.92 -12.24 -31.74
CA LEU A 410 4.03 -10.84 -32.18
C LEU A 410 5.07 -10.71 -33.30
N MET A 411 6.24 -11.31 -33.13
CA MET A 411 7.30 -11.30 -34.15
C MET A 411 6.77 -11.82 -35.49
N SER A 412 6.06 -12.95 -35.47
CA SER A 412 5.47 -13.53 -36.70
C SER A 412 4.34 -12.70 -37.30
N SER A 413 3.65 -11.88 -36.47
CA SER A 413 2.58 -10.98 -36.95
C SER A 413 3.10 -9.69 -37.53
N VAL A 414 4.27 -9.22 -37.10
CA VAL A 414 4.89 -7.95 -37.48
C VAL A 414 5.89 -8.12 -38.64
N PHE A 415 6.72 -9.17 -38.59
CA PHE A 415 7.79 -9.43 -39.56
C PHE A 415 7.38 -10.55 -40.51
N SER A 416 7.58 -10.34 -41.81
CA SER A 416 7.18 -11.30 -42.86
C SER A 416 8.05 -12.56 -42.93
N ARG A 417 9.26 -12.51 -42.38
CA ARG A 417 10.24 -13.61 -42.35
C ARG A 417 11.21 -13.46 -41.18
N ALA A 418 11.82 -14.55 -40.74
CA ALA A 418 12.66 -14.60 -39.55
C ALA A 418 13.94 -13.75 -39.67
N GLU A 419 14.53 -13.69 -40.85
CA GLU A 419 15.82 -13.04 -41.11
C GLU A 419 15.81 -11.52 -40.95
N VAL A 420 14.62 -10.91 -40.90
CA VAL A 420 14.46 -9.45 -40.71
C VAL A 420 13.95 -9.08 -39.31
N ARG A 421 13.87 -10.04 -38.42
CA ARG A 421 13.50 -9.79 -37.02
C ARG A 421 14.67 -9.20 -36.26
N PRO A 422 14.43 -8.41 -35.21
CA PRO A 422 15.49 -7.93 -34.33
C PRO A 422 16.24 -9.11 -33.67
N GLU A 423 17.55 -8.98 -33.48
CA GLU A 423 18.38 -10.01 -32.84
C GLU A 423 17.91 -10.28 -31.38
N ASP A 424 17.59 -9.22 -30.62
CA ASP A 424 17.00 -9.33 -29.28
C ASP A 424 15.47 -9.10 -29.35
N GLU A 425 14.73 -10.16 -29.68
CA GLU A 425 13.27 -10.13 -29.79
C GLU A 425 12.59 -9.73 -28.46
N ILE A 426 13.14 -10.11 -27.30
CA ILE A 426 12.59 -9.77 -25.98
C ILE A 426 12.75 -8.28 -25.70
N SER A 427 13.90 -7.70 -25.98
CA SER A 427 14.14 -6.27 -25.82
C SER A 427 13.22 -5.44 -26.71
N PHE A 428 13.08 -5.82 -27.97
CA PHE A 428 12.15 -5.18 -28.91
C PHE A 428 10.69 -5.30 -28.41
N TYR A 429 10.26 -6.49 -27.97
CA TYR A 429 8.92 -6.75 -27.46
C TYR A 429 8.57 -5.83 -26.30
N LYS A 430 9.48 -5.69 -25.33
CA LYS A 430 9.33 -4.77 -24.19
C LYS A 430 9.32 -3.30 -24.61
N SER A 431 10.18 -2.91 -25.53
CA SER A 431 10.28 -1.53 -26.02
C SER A 431 9.01 -1.13 -26.76
N LEU A 432 8.56 -1.98 -27.68
CA LEU A 432 7.33 -1.79 -28.42
C LEU A 432 6.12 -1.65 -27.50
N PHE A 433 6.00 -2.53 -26.48
CA PHE A 433 4.94 -2.45 -25.50
C PHE A 433 4.97 -1.12 -24.74
N ARG A 434 6.11 -0.70 -24.20
CA ARG A 434 6.23 0.56 -23.44
C ARG A 434 5.84 1.77 -24.28
N VAL A 435 6.32 1.82 -25.52
CA VAL A 435 6.01 2.94 -26.43
C VAL A 435 4.53 2.96 -26.80
N ILE A 436 3.94 1.81 -27.13
CA ILE A 436 2.50 1.72 -27.42
C ILE A 436 1.65 2.19 -26.21
N PHE A 437 2.00 1.78 -25.00
CA PHE A 437 1.25 2.17 -23.82
C PHE A 437 1.55 3.60 -23.34
N SER A 438 2.59 4.26 -23.90
CA SER A 438 2.81 5.70 -23.66
C SER A 438 1.86 6.59 -24.46
N ILE A 439 1.27 6.09 -25.55
CA ILE A 439 0.32 6.85 -26.41
C ILE A 439 -0.84 7.43 -25.59
N GLN A 440 -1.35 6.68 -24.60
CA GLN A 440 -2.44 7.14 -23.74
C GLN A 440 -2.12 8.41 -22.93
N ASN A 441 -0.85 8.80 -22.87
CA ASN A 441 -0.37 9.99 -22.16
C ASN A 441 -0.29 11.23 -23.08
N THR A 442 -0.62 11.10 -24.35
CA THR A 442 -0.63 12.16 -25.35
C THR A 442 -2.06 12.51 -25.76
N ASP A 443 -2.23 13.58 -26.55
CA ASP A 443 -3.52 13.95 -27.15
C ASP A 443 -3.77 13.23 -28.50
N LEU A 444 -2.86 12.33 -28.91
CA LEU A 444 -2.97 11.62 -30.17
C LEU A 444 -4.12 10.60 -30.15
N ASN A 445 -4.96 10.63 -31.14
CA ASN A 445 -6.00 9.62 -31.35
C ASN A 445 -5.43 8.40 -32.10
N LEU A 446 -4.49 7.71 -31.47
CA LEU A 446 -3.87 6.49 -31.99
C LEU A 446 -4.22 5.29 -31.10
N SER A 447 -4.48 4.15 -31.71
CA SER A 447 -4.75 2.91 -31.00
C SER A 447 -3.84 1.80 -31.57
N LEU A 448 -3.03 1.22 -30.70
CA LEU A 448 -2.13 0.08 -31.01
C LEU A 448 -2.18 -1.04 -29.95
N HIS A 449 -2.96 -0.86 -28.88
CA HIS A 449 -3.00 -1.86 -27.80
C HIS A 449 -3.52 -3.24 -28.27
N THR A 450 -4.35 -3.27 -29.32
CA THR A 450 -4.88 -4.51 -29.93
C THR A 450 -3.83 -5.34 -30.68
N VAL A 451 -2.61 -4.84 -30.82
CA VAL A 451 -1.46 -5.59 -31.34
C VAL A 451 -1.11 -6.74 -30.40
N PHE A 452 -1.35 -6.57 -29.12
CA PHE A 452 -1.14 -7.58 -28.07
C PHE A 452 -2.44 -8.33 -27.77
N THR A 453 -2.33 -9.63 -27.53
CA THR A 453 -3.45 -10.40 -26.96
C THR A 453 -3.63 -10.08 -25.48
N PRO A 454 -4.80 -10.37 -24.87
CA PRO A 454 -5.00 -10.19 -23.44
C PRO A 454 -3.96 -10.93 -22.57
N ASP A 455 -3.56 -12.13 -22.97
CA ASP A 455 -2.56 -12.91 -22.22
C ASP A 455 -1.15 -12.30 -22.34
N GLU A 456 -0.80 -11.74 -23.49
CA GLU A 456 0.45 -10.99 -23.67
C GLU A 456 0.45 -9.70 -22.86
N LEU A 457 -0.67 -8.99 -22.78
CA LEU A 457 -0.80 -7.82 -21.93
C LEU A 457 -0.57 -8.15 -20.47
N PHE A 458 -1.16 -9.24 -19.98
CA PHE A 458 -0.97 -9.68 -18.61
C PHE A 458 0.49 -10.07 -18.32
N THR A 459 1.10 -10.86 -19.20
CA THR A 459 2.48 -11.33 -19.00
C THR A 459 3.49 -10.19 -19.09
N LEU A 460 3.33 -9.27 -20.06
CA LEU A 460 4.19 -8.08 -20.20
C LEU A 460 4.06 -7.15 -18.99
N TRP A 461 2.83 -6.83 -18.60
CA TRP A 461 2.61 -6.04 -17.40
C TRP A 461 3.25 -6.70 -16.18
N ARG A 462 3.00 -7.98 -15.94
CA ARG A 462 3.57 -8.73 -14.82
C ARG A 462 5.09 -8.70 -14.82
N ALA A 463 5.73 -9.00 -15.94
CA ALA A 463 7.18 -8.99 -16.03
C ALA A 463 7.81 -7.61 -15.77
N LEU A 464 7.21 -6.54 -16.32
CA LEU A 464 7.75 -5.17 -16.20
C LEU A 464 7.47 -4.52 -14.84
N ASN A 465 6.35 -4.85 -14.22
CA ASN A 465 5.96 -4.33 -12.90
C ASN A 465 6.84 -4.91 -11.76
N TYR A 466 7.43 -6.10 -11.95
CA TYR A 466 8.20 -6.79 -10.91
C TYR A 466 9.38 -5.96 -10.38
N ARG A 467 10.18 -5.36 -11.26
CA ARG A 467 11.32 -4.53 -10.83
C ARG A 467 10.89 -3.31 -10.04
N MET A 468 9.78 -2.68 -10.41
CA MET A 468 9.21 -1.54 -9.68
C MET A 468 8.83 -1.94 -8.26
N TYR A 469 8.18 -3.10 -8.11
CA TYR A 469 7.81 -3.67 -6.83
C TYR A 469 9.03 -3.99 -5.97
N VAL A 470 10.02 -4.71 -6.53
CA VAL A 470 11.22 -5.13 -5.78
C VAL A 470 12.00 -3.93 -5.24
N ILE A 471 12.17 -2.88 -6.03
CA ILE A 471 13.00 -1.73 -5.63
C ILE A 471 12.24 -0.80 -4.68
N ASN A 472 10.96 -0.51 -4.94
CA ASN A 472 10.31 0.65 -4.33
C ASN A 472 9.21 0.31 -3.33
N ALA A 473 8.58 -0.85 -3.44
CA ALA A 473 7.48 -1.25 -2.57
C ALA A 473 7.97 -2.00 -1.31
N ALA A 474 7.03 -2.54 -0.53
CA ALA A 474 7.33 -3.34 0.66
C ALA A 474 7.80 -4.77 0.33
N CYS A 475 8.55 -4.94 -0.75
CA CYS A 475 9.13 -6.23 -1.13
C CYS A 475 10.17 -6.66 -0.09
N PRO A 476 10.08 -7.89 0.47
CA PRO A 476 11.06 -8.36 1.47
C PRO A 476 12.49 -8.42 0.95
N LEU A 477 12.70 -8.58 -0.37
CA LEU A 477 14.04 -8.63 -0.98
C LEU A 477 14.82 -7.32 -0.78
N ASN A 478 14.16 -6.17 -0.69
CA ASN A 478 14.84 -4.89 -0.45
C ASN A 478 15.06 -4.60 1.04
N GLU A 479 14.65 -5.51 1.97
CA GLU A 479 14.86 -5.38 3.42
C GLU A 479 14.40 -4.03 3.99
N GLY A 480 13.34 -3.45 3.43
CA GLY A 480 12.82 -2.15 3.83
C GLY A 480 13.56 -0.94 3.24
N LYS A 481 14.63 -1.13 2.45
CA LYS A 481 15.43 -0.03 1.86
C LYS A 481 14.59 0.88 0.96
N GLY A 482 13.62 0.31 0.23
CA GLY A 482 12.68 1.07 -0.59
C GLY A 482 11.83 2.01 0.27
N PRO A 483 10.97 1.50 1.15
CA PRO A 483 10.13 2.32 2.03
C PRO A 483 10.92 3.31 2.89
N SER A 484 12.03 2.91 3.52
CA SER A 484 12.83 3.78 4.38
C SER A 484 13.43 4.99 3.65
N SER A 485 13.63 4.90 2.33
CA SER A 485 14.05 6.05 1.52
C SER A 485 13.02 7.20 1.51
N ALA A 486 11.77 6.96 1.93
CA ALA A 486 10.75 7.99 2.09
C ALA A 486 10.69 8.60 3.51
N SER A 487 11.57 8.20 4.43
CA SER A 487 11.56 8.69 5.83
C SER A 487 11.62 10.21 5.93
N THR A 488 12.52 10.86 5.18
CA THR A 488 12.63 12.31 5.18
C THR A 488 11.38 13.01 4.60
N LEU A 489 10.71 12.39 3.63
CA LEU A 489 9.45 12.91 3.09
C LEU A 489 8.33 12.80 4.13
N LEU A 490 8.19 11.64 4.79
CA LEU A 490 7.18 11.44 5.83
C LEU A 490 7.43 12.37 7.02
N ASP A 491 8.69 12.53 7.44
CA ASP A 491 9.06 13.48 8.51
C ASP A 491 8.66 14.92 8.16
N THR A 492 8.91 15.35 6.93
CA THR A 492 8.50 16.67 6.45
C THR A 492 6.96 16.82 6.40
N ILE A 493 6.23 15.78 6.02
CA ILE A 493 4.77 15.79 6.02
C ILE A 493 4.23 15.97 7.45
N ILE A 494 4.79 15.26 8.42
CA ILE A 494 4.41 15.37 9.84
C ILE A 494 4.78 16.75 10.39
N PHE A 495 5.98 17.25 10.08
CA PHE A 495 6.43 18.56 10.51
C PHE A 495 5.52 19.70 10.02
N ASP A 496 5.14 19.67 8.74
CA ASP A 496 4.24 20.70 8.18
C ASP A 496 2.82 20.59 8.75
N ALA A 497 2.34 19.37 9.04
CA ALA A 497 1.09 19.19 9.74
C ALA A 497 1.14 19.78 11.16
N ASP A 498 2.22 19.52 11.91
CA ASP A 498 2.41 20.08 13.25
C ASP A 498 2.40 21.62 13.25
N ARG A 499 3.07 22.25 12.26
CA ARG A 499 3.05 23.70 12.08
C ARG A 499 1.64 24.25 11.85
N ALA A 500 0.91 23.66 10.91
CA ALA A 500 -0.47 24.06 10.61
C ALA A 500 -1.40 23.87 11.80
N LEU A 501 -1.26 22.76 12.52
CA LEU A 501 -2.07 22.44 13.68
C LEU A 501 -1.72 23.28 14.92
N SER A 502 -0.50 23.79 15.04
CA SER A 502 -0.08 24.69 16.14
C SER A 502 -0.54 26.13 15.99
N GLY A 503 -1.16 26.48 14.86
CA GLY A 503 -1.80 27.79 14.67
C GLY A 503 -1.15 28.69 13.62
N GLU A 504 -0.19 28.18 12.83
CA GLU A 504 0.26 28.92 11.64
C GLU A 504 -0.90 29.05 10.64
N ASP A 505 -0.93 30.15 9.88
CA ASP A 505 -1.98 30.41 8.90
C ASP A 505 -1.83 29.58 7.61
N ILE A 506 -1.46 28.30 7.75
CA ILE A 506 -1.32 27.35 6.66
C ILE A 506 -2.55 26.46 6.61
N CYS A 507 -3.29 26.47 5.49
CA CYS A 507 -4.42 25.58 5.29
C CYS A 507 -4.10 24.34 4.43
N ALA A 508 -3.03 24.40 3.63
CA ALA A 508 -2.61 23.22 2.87
C ALA A 508 -1.11 23.27 2.54
N SER A 509 -0.51 22.06 2.42
CA SER A 509 0.81 21.86 1.86
C SER A 509 0.72 20.89 0.68
N PHE A 510 1.06 21.38 -0.52
CA PHE A 510 1.05 20.61 -1.74
C PHE A 510 2.46 20.25 -2.16
N ARG A 511 2.70 18.98 -2.50
CA ARG A 511 4.00 18.47 -2.95
C ARG A 511 3.85 17.77 -4.28
N PHE A 512 4.76 18.03 -5.23
CA PHE A 512 4.74 17.48 -6.58
C PHE A 512 6.07 16.83 -6.89
N GLY A 513 6.05 15.50 -7.08
CA GLY A 513 7.26 14.70 -7.26
C GLY A 513 7.04 13.52 -8.21
N HIS A 514 7.54 12.36 -7.83
CA HIS A 514 7.69 11.19 -8.69
C HIS A 514 6.94 9.98 -8.14
N ASP A 515 6.68 9.01 -9.03
CA ASP A 515 6.10 7.69 -8.70
C ASP A 515 6.89 6.96 -7.61
N THR A 516 8.21 6.87 -7.76
CA THR A 516 9.06 6.14 -6.82
C THR A 516 8.97 6.70 -5.40
N ALA A 517 8.94 8.03 -5.24
CA ALA A 517 8.79 8.65 -3.92
C ALA A 517 7.38 8.40 -3.34
N LEU A 518 6.33 8.46 -4.18
CA LEU A 518 4.95 8.15 -3.76
C LEU A 518 4.82 6.68 -3.34
N ILE A 519 5.30 5.74 -4.15
CA ILE A 519 5.26 4.30 -3.86
C ILE A 519 5.94 4.01 -2.51
N ARG A 520 7.15 4.55 -2.31
CA ARG A 520 7.91 4.38 -1.05
C ARG A 520 7.19 4.97 0.15
N LEU A 521 6.59 6.16 -0.01
CA LEU A 521 5.81 6.82 1.02
C LEU A 521 4.59 5.99 1.42
N LEU A 522 3.81 5.52 0.43
CA LEU A 522 2.63 4.69 0.66
C LEU A 522 2.98 3.37 1.36
N ALA A 523 4.12 2.76 0.98
CA ALA A 523 4.63 1.54 1.59
C ALA A 523 5.12 1.79 3.03
N LEU A 524 5.87 2.87 3.29
CA LEU A 524 6.34 3.27 4.62
C LEU A 524 5.17 3.58 5.55
N MET A 525 4.18 4.30 5.05
CA MET A 525 2.96 4.60 5.79
C MET A 525 2.03 3.39 5.94
N GLN A 526 2.32 2.28 5.27
CA GLN A 526 1.45 1.10 5.24
C GLN A 526 0.01 1.42 4.81
N ILE A 527 -0.12 2.19 3.73
CA ILE A 527 -1.42 2.46 3.11
C ILE A 527 -1.97 1.16 2.51
N GLU A 528 -3.27 0.96 2.70
CA GLU A 528 -4.00 -0.23 2.22
C GLU A 528 -3.74 -0.52 0.74
N GLY A 529 -3.43 -1.78 0.42
CA GLY A 529 -3.12 -2.21 -0.95
C GLY A 529 -1.73 -1.80 -1.47
N CYS A 530 -0.96 -0.97 -0.72
CA CYS A 530 0.33 -0.46 -1.17
C CYS A 530 1.54 -1.09 -0.47
N ALA A 531 1.34 -1.71 0.70
CA ALA A 531 2.41 -2.19 1.58
C ALA A 531 2.47 -3.70 1.72
N ARG A 532 1.86 -4.44 0.80
CA ARG A 532 1.84 -5.89 0.89
C ARG A 532 3.17 -6.49 0.48
N ALA A 533 3.65 -7.43 1.33
CA ALA A 533 4.89 -8.17 1.12
C ALA A 533 4.62 -9.50 0.40
N GLU A 534 5.36 -9.78 -0.65
CA GLU A 534 5.40 -11.07 -1.36
C GLU A 534 6.82 -11.31 -1.88
N THR A 535 7.33 -12.52 -1.73
CA THR A 535 8.67 -12.89 -2.18
C THR A 535 8.68 -13.68 -3.48
N ASP A 536 7.56 -14.33 -3.79
CA ASP A 536 7.43 -15.17 -4.97
C ASP A 536 7.20 -14.30 -6.23
N PRO A 537 8.10 -14.31 -7.21
CA PRO A 537 7.93 -13.56 -8.45
C PRO A 537 6.73 -14.03 -9.30
N GLU A 538 6.23 -15.25 -9.07
CA GLU A 538 5.02 -15.74 -9.72
C GLU A 538 3.73 -15.25 -9.07
N ARG A 539 3.81 -14.66 -7.86
CA ARG A 539 2.64 -14.25 -7.06
C ARG A 539 2.62 -12.78 -6.65
N TYR A 540 3.76 -12.07 -6.76
CA TYR A 540 3.88 -10.69 -6.30
C TYR A 540 2.80 -9.76 -6.87
N HIS A 541 2.37 -9.99 -8.11
CA HIS A 541 1.34 -9.20 -8.79
C HIS A 541 -0.04 -9.32 -8.15
N LEU A 542 -0.31 -10.36 -7.36
CA LEU A 542 -1.50 -10.48 -6.52
C LEU A 542 -1.41 -9.56 -5.29
N ALA A 543 -0.20 -9.24 -4.87
CA ALA A 543 0.09 -8.37 -3.75
C ALA A 543 0.13 -6.89 -4.15
N TRP A 544 0.58 -6.59 -5.36
CA TRP A 544 0.93 -5.22 -5.73
C TRP A 544 0.74 -4.95 -7.23
N GLN A 545 -0.05 -3.92 -7.56
CA GLN A 545 -0.38 -3.53 -8.92
C GLN A 545 -0.10 -2.04 -9.11
N ASP A 546 0.93 -1.72 -9.87
CA ASP A 546 1.42 -0.35 -10.07
C ASP A 546 0.38 0.60 -10.70
N TYR A 547 -0.45 0.11 -11.63
CA TYR A 547 -1.51 0.89 -12.26
C TYR A 547 -2.61 1.34 -11.29
N ARG A 548 -2.76 0.67 -10.15
CA ARG A 548 -3.68 1.09 -9.08
C ARG A 548 -3.00 2.04 -8.10
N ILE A 549 -1.70 1.82 -7.87
CA ILE A 549 -0.95 2.49 -6.79
C ILE A 549 -0.41 3.83 -7.28
N ALA A 550 0.26 3.82 -8.42
CA ALA A 550 0.98 5.00 -8.89
C ALA A 550 0.78 5.27 -10.39
N PRO A 551 -0.47 5.34 -10.93
CA PRO A 551 -0.69 5.84 -12.28
C PRO A 551 -0.13 7.26 -12.46
N MET A 552 -0.10 7.79 -13.70
CA MET A 552 0.25 9.20 -13.93
C MET A 552 -0.66 10.11 -13.08
N ALA A 553 -0.15 11.18 -12.51
CA ALA A 553 -0.85 12.08 -11.59
C ALA A 553 -1.41 11.43 -10.30
N ALA A 554 -0.97 10.21 -9.96
CA ALA A 554 -1.35 9.57 -8.70
C ALA A 554 -1.04 10.47 -7.50
N ASN A 555 -1.86 10.38 -6.47
CA ASN A 555 -1.73 11.27 -5.31
C ASN A 555 -2.17 10.63 -3.99
N LEU A 556 -1.59 11.14 -2.92
CA LEU A 556 -2.01 10.92 -1.54
C LEU A 556 -2.46 12.24 -0.94
N GLN A 557 -3.66 12.28 -0.36
CA GLN A 557 -4.17 13.42 0.38
C GLN A 557 -4.45 13.00 1.81
N ILE A 558 -3.94 13.75 2.78
CA ILE A 558 -4.16 13.56 4.21
C ILE A 558 -4.95 14.77 4.68
N ILE A 559 -6.19 14.56 5.10
CA ILE A 559 -7.11 15.61 5.50
C ILE A 559 -7.25 15.60 7.02
N PHE A 560 -6.93 16.73 7.64
CA PHE A 560 -6.98 16.92 9.08
C PHE A 560 -8.25 17.65 9.49
N TYR A 561 -8.91 17.14 10.50
CA TYR A 561 -10.14 17.70 11.05
C TYR A 561 -9.93 18.01 12.53
N ARG A 562 -10.54 19.08 13.01
CA ARG A 562 -10.46 19.50 14.41
C ARG A 562 -11.85 19.80 14.97
N ASN A 563 -12.09 19.41 16.21
CA ASN A 563 -13.31 19.77 16.94
C ASN A 563 -13.09 21.00 17.85
N ALA A 564 -14.18 21.50 18.46
CA ALA A 564 -14.14 22.67 19.34
C ALA A 564 -13.26 22.47 20.60
N LYS A 565 -12.96 21.22 21.00
CA LYS A 565 -12.07 20.91 22.12
C LYS A 565 -10.60 20.82 21.73
N GLY A 566 -10.27 21.03 20.44
CA GLY A 566 -8.92 20.95 19.92
C GLY A 566 -8.47 19.55 19.51
N HIS A 567 -9.28 18.52 19.70
CA HIS A 567 -8.96 17.15 19.28
C HIS A 567 -8.88 17.05 17.77
N VAL A 568 -7.85 16.38 17.26
CA VAL A 568 -7.55 16.25 15.81
C VAL A 568 -7.69 14.81 15.36
N ILE A 569 -8.40 14.62 14.25
CA ILE A 569 -8.51 13.36 13.55
C ILE A 569 -8.09 13.52 12.10
N VAL A 570 -7.65 12.43 11.45
CA VAL A 570 -7.19 12.45 10.05
C VAL A 570 -7.87 11.38 9.22
N ARG A 571 -8.00 11.65 7.93
CA ARG A 571 -8.48 10.74 6.90
C ARG A 571 -7.50 10.73 5.73
N PHE A 572 -7.39 9.57 5.06
CA PHE A 572 -6.51 9.38 3.90
C PHE A 572 -7.33 9.19 2.63
N LEU A 573 -6.90 9.86 1.56
CA LEU A 573 -7.38 9.59 0.21
C LEU A 573 -6.18 9.20 -0.67
N HIS A 574 -6.23 8.02 -1.26
CA HIS A 574 -5.27 7.58 -2.26
C HIS A 574 -5.94 7.60 -3.63
N ASN A 575 -5.35 8.32 -4.57
CA ASN A 575 -5.95 8.56 -5.87
C ASN A 575 -7.41 9.07 -5.75
N GLU A 576 -7.63 10.00 -4.80
CA GLU A 576 -8.91 10.64 -4.46
C GLU A 576 -9.99 9.68 -3.89
N ASN A 577 -9.65 8.40 -3.63
CA ASN A 577 -10.54 7.44 -2.98
C ASN A 577 -10.14 7.26 -1.51
N GLU A 578 -11.15 7.12 -0.64
CA GLU A 578 -10.89 6.78 0.76
C GLU A 578 -10.08 5.50 0.88
N THR A 579 -9.05 5.56 1.71
CA THR A 579 -8.15 4.44 1.94
C THR A 579 -7.83 4.32 3.42
N HIS A 580 -7.41 3.14 3.83
CA HIS A 580 -7.01 2.86 5.20
C HIS A 580 -5.49 2.87 5.35
N ILE A 581 -5.04 3.07 6.58
CA ILE A 581 -3.67 2.89 7.00
C ILE A 581 -3.62 1.76 8.01
N VAL A 582 -2.64 0.88 7.92
CA VAL A 582 -2.41 -0.15 8.94
C VAL A 582 -1.78 0.53 10.15
N THR A 583 -2.51 0.57 11.26
CA THR A 583 -2.13 1.31 12.47
C THR A 583 -2.84 0.74 13.70
N SER A 584 -2.22 0.96 14.87
CA SER A 584 -2.85 0.73 16.18
C SER A 584 -3.78 1.87 16.60
N ALA A 585 -3.76 3.02 15.89
CA ALA A 585 -4.64 4.14 16.20
C ALA A 585 -6.11 3.76 16.04
N PRO A 586 -6.98 4.14 16.97
CA PRO A 586 -8.42 3.88 16.88
C PRO A 586 -9.01 4.43 15.58
N VAL A 587 -9.86 3.63 14.94
CA VAL A 587 -10.62 4.03 13.76
C VAL A 587 -11.95 4.63 14.22
N ILE A 588 -12.20 5.88 13.86
CA ILE A 588 -13.42 6.64 14.18
C ILE A 588 -14.26 6.70 12.90
N ASP A 589 -15.55 6.39 12.99
CA ASP A 589 -16.49 6.37 11.86
C ASP A 589 -15.94 5.65 10.60
N GLY A 590 -15.14 4.61 10.83
CA GLY A 590 -14.65 3.70 9.79
C GLY A 590 -13.44 4.16 8.98
N VAL A 591 -13.13 5.47 8.90
CA VAL A 591 -12.07 6.01 8.03
C VAL A 591 -11.23 7.13 8.67
N TYR A 592 -11.56 7.56 9.87
CA TYR A 592 -10.84 8.61 10.59
C TYR A 592 -9.97 8.00 11.67
N TYR A 593 -8.82 8.58 11.92
CA TYR A 593 -7.82 8.11 12.88
C TYR A 593 -7.48 9.24 13.85
N ASP A 594 -7.28 8.91 15.12
CA ASP A 594 -6.72 9.84 16.11
C ASP A 594 -5.32 10.27 15.67
N TRP A 595 -5.13 11.60 15.50
CA TRP A 595 -3.85 12.10 14.99
C TRP A 595 -2.70 11.95 15.98
N ASP A 596 -2.94 12.16 17.27
CA ASP A 596 -1.87 12.13 18.27
C ASP A 596 -1.29 10.71 18.41
N ILE A 597 -2.12 9.69 18.30
CA ILE A 597 -1.70 8.29 18.34
C ILE A 597 -1.01 7.93 17.03
N LEU A 598 -1.66 8.20 15.90
CA LEU A 598 -1.12 7.89 14.58
C LEU A 598 0.20 8.61 14.31
N ARG A 599 0.32 9.88 14.73
CA ARG A 599 1.54 10.67 14.58
C ARG A 599 2.74 10.01 15.26
N ARG A 600 2.57 9.51 16.48
CA ARG A 600 3.63 8.79 17.22
C ARG A 600 4.03 7.52 16.49
N GLU A 601 3.07 6.77 16.00
CA GLU A 601 3.33 5.56 15.23
C GLU A 601 4.04 5.86 13.91
N LEU A 602 3.61 6.86 13.15
CA LEU A 602 4.29 7.29 11.93
C LEU A 602 5.73 7.75 12.20
N LYS A 603 5.97 8.43 13.33
CA LYS A 603 7.34 8.80 13.76
C LYS A 603 8.19 7.56 14.03
N SER A 604 7.68 6.54 14.70
CA SER A 604 8.43 5.30 14.95
C SER A 604 8.75 4.50 13.69
N ARG A 605 8.04 4.71 12.59
CA ARG A 605 8.35 4.11 11.27
C ARG A 605 9.52 4.80 10.55
N ILE A 606 9.88 6.00 10.99
CA ILE A 606 10.98 6.79 10.43
C ILE A 606 12.30 6.47 11.15
N GLU A 607 12.23 6.20 12.46
CA GLU A 607 13.35 5.81 13.34
C GLU A 607 13.85 4.39 13.04
#